data_0a983556b3d6f644c0c4ad3071ad3a92
#
_entry.id   0a983556b3d6f644c0c4ad3071ad3a92
#
_cell.length_a   1.000
_cell.length_b   1.000
_cell.length_c   1.000
_cell.angle_alpha   90.00
_cell.angle_beta   90.00
_cell.angle_gamma   90.00
#
_symmetry.space_group_name_H-M   'P 1'
#
loop_
_entity.id
_entity.type
_entity.pdbx_description
1 polymer ?
#
loop_
_entity_poly.entity_id
_entity_poly.type
_entity_poly.pdbx_seq_one_letter_code
_entity_poly.pdbx_strand_id
1 'polypeptide(L)'
;MGVNRGSTVSLPDTKADIADPGDMVQNRFRFQAAFAGYIALRLLNDTYGYDCIYCEQYEDILVKLKNGQFIGVQVKTRAKSGRPFKFSDDDIVQSIKRFIKHECEFPNSFSNYIIITNAGFSSETKNNDLERILVAVKKHKGSTKCLKEIDFSKNLEKLCSISGCNKKVALLVLNKLNTLHWGDLDNYETILASDIGRITHNETQPLSILVKIAAELIALTLKAACQNMSLTEPAYYELLRSPEETILNATLENKRVTSIMVNACLVKHLNSSITLQSISPIPISLTPKGTNIMEIKMTQGGISSENIDLIDLSPYYFWCF
;
A
#
# COMPACT_ATOMS: atom_id res chain seq x y z
N MET A 1 -19.99 38.89 -52.73
CA MET A 1 -18.72 38.14 -52.58
C MET A 1 -18.73 37.49 -51.20
N GLY A 2 -19.08 36.19 -51.12
CA GLY A 2 -19.08 35.43 -49.86
C GLY A 2 -17.69 34.93 -49.58
N VAL A 3 -17.12 35.32 -48.46
CA VAL A 3 -15.85 34.80 -47.95
C VAL A 3 -16.12 33.39 -47.41
N ASN A 4 -15.67 32.35 -48.17
CA ASN A 4 -15.66 30.98 -47.74
C ASN A 4 -14.65 30.86 -46.55
N ARG A 5 -15.14 30.83 -45.30
CA ARG A 5 -14.33 30.46 -44.16
C ARG A 5 -14.03 28.96 -44.27
N GLY A 6 -12.85 28.64 -44.78
CA GLY A 6 -12.35 27.30 -44.76
C GLY A 6 -12.36 26.75 -43.35
N SER A 7 -13.13 25.69 -43.08
CA SER A 7 -13.06 24.95 -41.86
C SER A 7 -11.67 24.29 -41.79
N THR A 8 -10.80 24.79 -40.94
CA THR A 8 -9.55 24.08 -40.62
C THR A 8 -9.92 22.73 -39.99
N VAL A 9 -9.74 21.67 -40.73
CA VAL A 9 -9.86 20.30 -40.22
C VAL A 9 -8.76 20.16 -39.18
N SER A 10 -9.15 20.05 -37.90
CA SER A 10 -8.17 19.77 -36.83
C SER A 10 -7.68 18.34 -37.00
N LEU A 11 -6.35 18.15 -37.14
CA LEU A 11 -5.74 16.84 -37.21
C LEU A 11 -5.72 16.21 -35.81
N PRO A 12 -5.75 14.86 -35.69
CA PRO A 12 -5.74 14.16 -34.42
C PRO A 12 -4.53 14.50 -33.52
N ASP A 13 -3.40 14.84 -34.11
CA ASP A 13 -2.15 15.24 -33.44
C ASP A 13 -2.13 16.71 -32.96
N THR A 14 -3.11 17.51 -33.37
CA THR A 14 -3.22 18.91 -32.98
C THR A 14 -4.24 19.15 -31.87
N LYS A 15 -4.94 18.10 -31.42
CA LYS A 15 -5.96 18.19 -30.38
C LYS A 15 -5.73 17.11 -29.33
N ALA A 16 -5.36 17.53 -28.12
CA ALA A 16 -5.26 16.62 -27.00
C ALA A 16 -6.64 16.04 -26.66
N ASP A 17 -6.74 14.72 -26.55
CA ASP A 17 -7.92 14.07 -25.98
C ASP A 17 -7.88 14.21 -24.46
N ILE A 18 -8.58 15.19 -23.92
CA ILE A 18 -8.65 15.47 -22.47
C ILE A 18 -9.41 14.36 -21.73
N ALA A 19 -10.12 13.51 -22.44
CA ALA A 19 -10.98 12.45 -21.89
C ALA A 19 -10.37 11.06 -22.01
N ASP A 20 -9.07 10.91 -22.30
CA ASP A 20 -8.45 9.60 -22.43
C ASP A 20 -8.46 8.84 -21.07
N PRO A 21 -9.33 7.82 -20.91
CA PRO A 21 -9.37 7.03 -19.68
C PRO A 21 -8.12 6.15 -19.50
N GLY A 22 -7.33 5.92 -20.55
CA GLY A 22 -6.15 5.08 -20.54
C GLY A 22 -5.06 5.65 -19.61
N ASP A 23 -4.80 6.94 -19.69
CA ASP A 23 -3.81 7.62 -18.85
C ASP A 23 -4.17 7.53 -17.37
N MET A 24 -5.45 7.71 -17.02
CA MET A 24 -5.92 7.59 -15.65
C MET A 24 -5.77 6.16 -15.11
N VAL A 25 -6.05 5.16 -15.91
CA VAL A 25 -5.91 3.75 -15.52
C VAL A 25 -4.43 3.40 -15.30
N GLN A 26 -3.55 3.80 -16.23
CA GLN A 26 -2.12 3.58 -16.10
C GLN A 26 -1.55 4.28 -14.86
N ASN A 27 -1.96 5.52 -14.58
CA ASN A 27 -1.49 6.26 -13.41
C ASN A 27 -1.91 5.60 -12.09
N ARG A 28 -3.10 4.99 -12.04
CA ARG A 28 -3.55 4.21 -10.88
C ARG A 28 -2.69 2.96 -10.64
N PHE A 29 -2.35 2.22 -11.70
CA PHE A 29 -1.46 1.06 -11.59
C PHE A 29 -0.04 1.46 -11.18
N ARG A 30 0.47 2.59 -11.69
CA ARG A 30 1.78 3.12 -11.27
C ARG A 30 1.78 3.56 -9.81
N PHE A 31 0.72 4.19 -9.33
CA PHE A 31 0.55 4.55 -7.92
C PHE A 31 0.56 3.28 -7.03
N GLN A 32 -0.17 2.25 -7.42
CA GLN A 32 -0.18 0.96 -6.72
C GLN A 32 1.22 0.33 -6.69
N ALA A 33 1.92 0.34 -7.82
CA ALA A 33 3.28 -0.18 -7.91
C ALA A 33 4.28 0.65 -7.10
N ALA A 34 4.13 1.97 -7.06
CA ALA A 34 4.94 2.85 -6.23
C ALA A 34 4.74 2.56 -4.74
N PHE A 35 3.48 2.32 -4.32
CA PHE A 35 3.21 1.90 -2.95
C PHE A 35 3.77 0.51 -2.64
N ALA A 36 3.72 -0.43 -3.59
CA ALA A 36 4.39 -1.72 -3.45
C ALA A 36 5.91 -1.54 -3.28
N GLY A 37 6.54 -0.63 -4.03
CA GLY A 37 7.94 -0.24 -3.87
C GLY A 37 8.24 0.33 -2.48
N TYR A 38 7.35 1.18 -1.96
CA TYR A 38 7.44 1.72 -0.60
C TYR A 38 7.39 0.62 0.49
N ILE A 39 6.50 -0.37 0.34
CA ILE A 39 6.49 -1.53 1.24
C ILE A 39 7.76 -2.37 1.06
N ALA A 40 8.20 -2.58 -0.19
CA ALA A 40 9.38 -3.38 -0.50
C ALA A 40 10.66 -2.82 0.13
N LEU A 41 10.81 -1.50 0.29
CA LEU A 41 11.92 -0.90 1.01
C LEU A 41 12.04 -1.43 2.46
N ARG A 42 10.94 -1.79 3.10
CA ARG A 42 10.93 -2.34 4.46
C ARG A 42 11.49 -3.76 4.56
N LEU A 43 11.59 -4.48 3.42
CA LEU A 43 12.29 -5.77 3.37
C LEU A 43 13.79 -5.64 3.68
N LEU A 44 14.35 -4.43 3.58
CA LEU A 44 15.73 -4.14 3.91
C LEU A 44 15.98 -3.97 5.41
N ASN A 45 14.92 -3.92 6.21
CA ASN A 45 15.01 -3.72 7.64
C ASN A 45 14.29 -4.85 8.40
N ASP A 46 15.06 -5.64 9.12
CA ASP A 46 14.57 -6.80 9.86
C ASP A 46 13.55 -6.49 10.94
N THR A 47 13.51 -5.24 11.45
CA THR A 47 12.58 -4.86 12.50
C THR A 47 11.12 -4.92 12.07
N TYR A 48 10.84 -4.83 10.78
CA TYR A 48 9.47 -5.00 10.26
C TYR A 48 9.03 -6.46 10.17
N GLY A 49 9.96 -7.41 10.27
CA GLY A 49 9.66 -8.84 10.19
C GLY A 49 9.11 -9.28 8.83
N TYR A 50 9.34 -8.51 7.77
CA TYR A 50 8.90 -8.84 6.41
C TYR A 50 9.87 -9.85 5.77
N ASP A 51 9.31 -10.87 5.10
CA ASP A 51 10.07 -11.87 4.32
C ASP A 51 10.12 -11.49 2.84
N CYS A 52 8.96 -11.30 2.23
CA CYS A 52 8.81 -10.86 0.84
C CYS A 52 7.44 -10.22 0.63
N ILE A 53 7.25 -9.62 -0.56
CA ILE A 53 5.93 -9.19 -1.01
C ILE A 53 5.57 -9.90 -2.31
N TYR A 54 4.27 -10.10 -2.53
CA TYR A 54 3.71 -10.57 -3.80
C TYR A 54 2.80 -9.47 -4.37
N CYS A 55 2.97 -9.15 -5.64
CA CYS A 55 2.14 -8.17 -6.35
C CYS A 55 1.02 -8.90 -7.10
N GLU A 56 -0.22 -8.40 -7.00
CA GLU A 56 -1.41 -9.00 -7.65
C GLU A 56 -1.60 -10.49 -7.33
N GLN A 57 -1.40 -10.86 -6.06
CA GLN A 57 -1.65 -12.20 -5.55
C GLN A 57 -2.61 -12.16 -4.38
N TYR A 58 -3.84 -12.62 -4.56
CA TYR A 58 -4.99 -12.49 -3.65
C TYR A 58 -5.42 -11.05 -3.40
N GLU A 59 -4.47 -10.14 -3.18
CA GLU A 59 -4.63 -8.71 -2.97
C GLU A 59 -3.71 -7.93 -3.91
N ASP A 60 -3.91 -6.62 -4.01
CA ASP A 60 -3.05 -5.76 -4.82
C ASP A 60 -1.58 -5.91 -4.38
N ILE A 61 -1.36 -6.02 -3.06
CA ILE A 61 -0.06 -6.37 -2.47
C ILE A 61 -0.29 -7.33 -1.30
N LEU A 62 0.39 -8.46 -1.32
CA LEU A 62 0.40 -9.42 -0.22
C LEU A 62 1.79 -9.42 0.41
N VAL A 63 1.89 -9.02 1.67
CA VAL A 63 3.15 -9.04 2.43
C VAL A 63 3.22 -10.33 3.22
N LYS A 64 4.28 -11.12 3.02
CA LYS A 64 4.58 -12.29 3.84
C LYS A 64 5.50 -11.88 4.99
N LEU A 65 5.15 -12.28 6.19
CA LEU A 65 5.94 -12.06 7.40
C LEU A 65 6.86 -13.26 7.66
N LYS A 66 7.99 -13.04 8.35
CA LYS A 66 8.93 -14.09 8.76
C LYS A 66 8.32 -15.12 9.71
N ASN A 67 7.25 -14.76 10.44
CA ASN A 67 6.49 -15.67 11.28
C ASN A 67 5.47 -16.54 10.51
N GLY A 68 5.42 -16.44 9.17
CA GLY A 68 4.51 -17.18 8.30
C GLY A 68 3.13 -16.55 8.12
N GLN A 69 2.80 -15.46 8.82
CA GLN A 69 1.55 -14.74 8.61
C GLN A 69 1.64 -13.77 7.43
N PHE A 70 0.51 -13.20 7.06
CA PHE A 70 0.39 -12.27 5.93
C PHE A 70 -0.26 -10.95 6.34
N ILE A 71 0.03 -9.91 5.56
CA ILE A 71 -0.71 -8.65 5.55
C ILE A 71 -1.31 -8.49 4.16
N GLY A 72 -2.63 -8.34 4.07
CA GLY A 72 -3.32 -8.06 2.82
C GLY A 72 -3.48 -6.55 2.62
N VAL A 73 -3.09 -6.04 1.46
CA VAL A 73 -3.14 -4.60 1.14
C VAL A 73 -3.95 -4.37 -0.11
N GLN A 74 -4.96 -3.50 -0.02
CA GLN A 74 -5.74 -3.00 -1.14
C GLN A 74 -5.44 -1.53 -1.38
N VAL A 75 -5.23 -1.16 -2.63
CA VAL A 75 -4.99 0.23 -3.05
C VAL A 75 -6.23 0.77 -3.74
N LYS A 76 -6.76 1.88 -3.26
CA LYS A 76 -7.94 2.53 -3.82
C LYS A 76 -7.61 3.96 -4.22
N THR A 77 -7.91 4.29 -5.47
CA THR A 77 -7.58 5.61 -6.02
C THR A 77 -8.81 6.29 -6.59
N ARG A 78 -8.83 7.60 -6.46
CA ARG A 78 -9.82 8.51 -7.08
C ARG A 78 -9.11 9.55 -7.91
N ALA A 79 -9.83 10.13 -8.87
CA ALA A 79 -9.36 11.32 -9.57
C ALA A 79 -9.09 12.46 -8.56
N LYS A 80 -8.21 13.38 -8.90
CA LYS A 80 -7.76 14.50 -8.03
C LYS A 80 -8.90 15.32 -7.43
N SER A 81 -9.99 15.47 -8.16
CA SER A 81 -11.23 16.14 -7.71
C SER A 81 -12.17 15.23 -6.92
N GLY A 82 -11.74 13.99 -6.64
CA GLY A 82 -12.58 12.99 -5.98
C GLY A 82 -12.82 13.34 -4.51
N ARG A 83 -14.05 13.10 -4.06
CA ARG A 83 -14.41 13.25 -2.65
C ARG A 83 -13.65 12.23 -1.78
N PRO A 84 -13.44 12.49 -0.48
CA PRO A 84 -12.92 11.52 0.48
C PRO A 84 -13.72 10.23 0.49
N PHE A 85 -13.06 9.11 0.79
CA PHE A 85 -13.70 7.80 0.90
C PHE A 85 -14.60 7.71 2.13
N LYS A 86 -15.73 6.99 1.99
CA LYS A 86 -16.66 6.68 3.07
C LYS A 86 -16.72 5.17 3.28
N PHE A 87 -17.10 4.73 4.47
CA PHE A 87 -17.28 3.31 4.76
C PHE A 87 -18.27 2.65 3.80
N SER A 88 -19.35 3.37 3.43
CA SER A 88 -20.38 2.88 2.51
C SER A 88 -20.02 2.88 1.04
N ASP A 89 -18.88 3.43 0.65
CA ASP A 89 -18.46 3.46 -0.76
C ASP A 89 -18.16 2.04 -1.25
N ASP A 90 -18.61 1.72 -2.45
CA ASP A 90 -18.52 0.36 -2.99
C ASP A 90 -17.08 -0.15 -3.05
N ASP A 91 -16.11 0.69 -3.42
CA ASP A 91 -14.69 0.34 -3.44
C ASP A 91 -14.17 -0.14 -2.06
N ILE A 92 -14.60 0.54 -1.00
CA ILE A 92 -14.23 0.21 0.39
C ILE A 92 -14.95 -1.07 0.82
N VAL A 93 -16.26 -1.14 0.56
CA VAL A 93 -17.09 -2.31 0.91
C VAL A 93 -16.57 -3.58 0.21
N GLN A 94 -16.23 -3.51 -1.09
CA GLN A 94 -15.68 -4.65 -1.82
C GLN A 94 -14.29 -5.07 -1.30
N SER A 95 -13.46 -4.11 -0.89
CA SER A 95 -12.18 -4.42 -0.25
C SER A 95 -12.37 -5.19 1.05
N ILE A 96 -13.25 -4.72 1.93
CA ILE A 96 -13.53 -5.38 3.21
C ILE A 96 -14.17 -6.76 2.98
N LYS A 97 -15.07 -6.89 1.99
CA LYS A 97 -15.65 -8.17 1.59
C LYS A 97 -14.57 -9.18 1.19
N ARG A 98 -13.57 -8.76 0.43
CA ARG A 98 -12.42 -9.59 0.04
C ARG A 98 -11.62 -10.03 1.26
N PHE A 99 -11.33 -9.14 2.19
CA PHE A 99 -10.64 -9.48 3.44
C PHE A 99 -11.45 -10.48 4.29
N ILE A 100 -12.78 -10.34 4.34
CA ILE A 100 -13.67 -11.32 5.00
C ILE A 100 -13.53 -12.69 4.33
N LYS A 101 -13.50 -12.74 3.00
CA LYS A 101 -13.30 -13.99 2.26
C LYS A 101 -11.98 -14.64 2.65
N HIS A 102 -10.89 -13.87 2.70
CA HIS A 102 -9.58 -14.40 3.12
C HIS A 102 -9.56 -14.91 4.55
N GLU A 103 -10.22 -14.22 5.49
CA GLU A 103 -10.31 -14.70 6.87
C GLU A 103 -11.09 -16.00 6.98
N CYS A 104 -12.07 -16.23 6.10
CA CYS A 104 -12.83 -17.48 6.03
C CYS A 104 -12.03 -18.61 5.35
N GLU A 105 -11.31 -18.31 4.26
CA GLU A 105 -10.54 -19.29 3.49
C GLU A 105 -9.23 -19.68 4.18
N PHE A 106 -8.57 -18.73 4.86
CA PHE A 106 -7.27 -18.90 5.50
C PHE A 106 -7.32 -18.41 6.96
N PRO A 107 -8.04 -19.09 7.84
CA PRO A 107 -8.22 -18.64 9.23
C PRO A 107 -6.88 -18.43 9.95
N ASN A 108 -6.73 -17.28 10.62
CA ASN A 108 -5.53 -16.88 11.37
C ASN A 108 -4.24 -16.68 10.55
N SER A 109 -4.30 -16.82 9.23
CA SER A 109 -3.14 -16.60 8.35
C SER A 109 -2.83 -15.12 8.15
N PHE A 110 -3.81 -14.24 8.29
CA PHE A 110 -3.61 -12.80 8.17
C PHE A 110 -3.51 -12.14 9.54
N SER A 111 -2.39 -11.42 9.77
CA SER A 111 -2.22 -10.59 10.97
C SER A 111 -2.98 -9.29 10.87
N ASN A 112 -2.93 -8.64 9.69
CA ASN A 112 -3.54 -7.35 9.41
C ASN A 112 -4.05 -7.23 7.98
N TYR A 113 -4.96 -6.27 7.78
CA TYR A 113 -5.40 -5.80 6.47
C TYR A 113 -5.21 -4.28 6.38
N ILE A 114 -4.97 -3.77 5.18
CA ILE A 114 -4.72 -2.34 4.97
C ILE A 114 -5.45 -1.88 3.71
N ILE A 115 -6.13 -0.75 3.80
CA ILE A 115 -6.64 -0.02 2.65
C ILE A 115 -5.83 1.26 2.49
N ILE A 116 -5.13 1.36 1.36
CA ILE A 116 -4.34 2.52 0.98
C ILE A 116 -5.14 3.38 0.03
N THR A 117 -5.12 4.70 0.23
CA THR A 117 -5.84 5.63 -0.62
C THR A 117 -4.99 6.83 -1.01
N ASN A 118 -5.28 7.41 -2.19
CA ASN A 118 -4.76 8.71 -2.62
C ASN A 118 -5.65 9.87 -2.21
N ALA A 119 -6.82 9.61 -1.64
CA ALA A 119 -7.74 10.58 -1.07
C ALA A 119 -8.02 10.19 0.38
N GLY A 120 -8.21 11.17 1.24
CA GLY A 120 -8.50 10.92 2.66
C GLY A 120 -9.84 10.21 2.88
N PHE A 121 -10.13 9.89 4.13
CA PHE A 121 -11.42 9.37 4.56
C PHE A 121 -12.33 10.49 5.05
N SER A 122 -13.65 10.37 4.80
CA SER A 122 -14.63 11.39 5.15
C SER A 122 -15.01 11.29 6.63
N SER A 123 -14.97 12.41 7.33
CA SER A 123 -15.38 12.55 8.72
C SER A 123 -16.77 13.20 8.90
N GLU A 124 -17.54 13.40 7.81
CA GLU A 124 -18.80 14.11 7.83
C GLU A 124 -19.85 13.46 8.74
N THR A 125 -19.94 12.13 8.73
CA THR A 125 -20.93 11.39 9.53
C THR A 125 -20.26 10.27 10.30
N LYS A 126 -20.46 10.23 11.62
CA LYS A 126 -19.79 9.27 12.53
C LYS A 126 -19.99 7.81 12.14
N ASN A 127 -21.17 7.46 11.64
CA ASN A 127 -21.51 6.08 11.26
C ASN A 127 -21.01 5.66 9.88
N ASN A 128 -20.38 6.57 9.16
CA ASN A 128 -19.79 6.35 7.82
C ASN A 128 -18.33 6.79 7.73
N ASP A 129 -17.78 7.31 8.83
CA ASP A 129 -16.37 7.62 9.02
C ASP A 129 -15.63 6.30 9.35
N LEU A 130 -14.94 5.75 8.34
CA LEU A 130 -14.26 4.46 8.48
C LEU A 130 -13.21 4.51 9.58
N GLU A 131 -12.36 5.55 9.61
CA GLU A 131 -11.26 5.65 10.59
C GLU A 131 -11.80 5.65 12.01
N ARG A 132 -12.85 6.43 12.27
CA ARG A 132 -13.52 6.48 13.58
C ARG A 132 -14.16 5.14 13.96
N ILE A 133 -14.79 4.46 13.00
CA ILE A 133 -15.35 3.11 13.20
C ILE A 133 -14.24 2.13 13.59
N LEU A 134 -13.11 2.14 12.87
CA LEU A 134 -11.99 1.25 13.17
C LEU A 134 -11.40 1.51 14.56
N VAL A 135 -11.28 2.76 14.99
CA VAL A 135 -10.86 3.11 16.35
C VAL A 135 -11.79 2.50 17.39
N ALA A 136 -13.12 2.66 17.22
CA ALA A 136 -14.10 2.07 18.13
C ALA A 136 -14.05 0.54 18.14
N VAL A 137 -13.93 -0.10 16.97
CA VAL A 137 -13.83 -1.56 16.85
C VAL A 137 -12.59 -2.10 17.57
N LYS A 138 -11.44 -1.46 17.39
CA LYS A 138 -10.16 -1.85 18.04
C LYS A 138 -10.21 -1.66 19.54
N LYS A 139 -10.70 -0.52 20.01
CA LYS A 139 -10.92 -0.25 21.46
C LYS A 139 -11.76 -1.35 22.13
N HIS A 140 -12.74 -1.89 21.43
CA HIS A 140 -13.60 -2.97 21.93
C HIS A 140 -13.17 -4.37 21.44
N LYS A 141 -11.95 -4.52 20.91
CA LYS A 141 -11.36 -5.80 20.45
C LYS A 141 -12.30 -6.59 19.52
N GLY A 142 -12.95 -5.91 18.58
CA GLY A 142 -13.87 -6.53 17.63
C GLY A 142 -15.19 -7.03 18.24
N SER A 143 -15.55 -6.61 19.45
CA SER A 143 -16.82 -6.99 20.04
C SER A 143 -17.96 -6.04 19.64
N THR A 144 -19.21 -6.52 19.70
CA THR A 144 -20.40 -5.71 19.40
C THR A 144 -20.60 -4.50 20.33
N LYS A 145 -19.80 -4.38 21.40
CA LYS A 145 -19.80 -3.19 22.28
C LYS A 145 -19.44 -1.90 21.53
N CYS A 146 -18.66 -1.99 20.44
CA CYS A 146 -18.33 -0.84 19.59
C CYS A 146 -19.58 -0.15 19.01
N LEU A 147 -20.66 -0.89 18.75
CA LEU A 147 -21.91 -0.35 18.21
C LEU A 147 -22.65 0.58 19.19
N LYS A 148 -22.33 0.49 20.50
CA LYS A 148 -22.85 1.42 21.51
C LYS A 148 -22.09 2.76 21.49
N GLU A 149 -20.85 2.76 21.03
CA GLU A 149 -20.03 3.98 20.91
C GLU A 149 -20.30 4.70 19.58
N ILE A 150 -20.37 3.94 18.50
CA ILE A 150 -20.71 4.43 17.16
C ILE A 150 -21.70 3.47 16.53
N ASP A 151 -22.91 3.96 16.24
CA ASP A 151 -23.93 3.13 15.58
C ASP A 151 -23.68 3.07 14.07
N PHE A 152 -22.95 2.06 13.63
CA PHE A 152 -22.79 1.69 12.22
C PHE A 152 -23.48 0.37 11.86
N SER A 153 -24.48 -0.03 12.65
CA SER A 153 -25.19 -1.32 12.53
C SER A 153 -25.70 -1.57 11.12
N LYS A 154 -26.28 -0.56 10.45
CA LYS A 154 -26.78 -0.68 9.06
C LYS A 154 -25.68 -1.02 8.08
N ASN A 155 -24.52 -0.37 8.19
CA ASN A 155 -23.38 -0.64 7.34
C ASN A 155 -22.79 -2.02 7.61
N LEU A 156 -22.71 -2.43 8.88
CA LEU A 156 -22.26 -3.76 9.28
C LEU A 156 -23.20 -4.85 8.76
N GLU A 157 -24.51 -4.66 8.84
CA GLU A 157 -25.52 -5.60 8.32
C GLU A 157 -25.44 -5.73 6.80
N LYS A 158 -25.31 -4.60 6.10
CA LYS A 158 -25.08 -4.60 4.65
C LYS A 158 -23.80 -5.39 4.32
N LEU A 159 -22.69 -5.14 5.02
CA LEU A 159 -21.43 -5.83 4.82
C LEU A 159 -21.57 -7.35 5.06
N CYS A 160 -22.22 -7.76 6.14
CA CYS A 160 -22.49 -9.18 6.44
C CYS A 160 -23.32 -9.83 5.34
N SER A 161 -24.39 -9.16 4.89
CA SER A 161 -25.27 -9.66 3.84
C SER A 161 -24.54 -9.91 2.53
N ILE A 162 -23.75 -8.93 2.05
CA ILE A 162 -23.02 -9.05 0.77
C ILE A 162 -21.80 -10.00 0.83
N SER A 163 -21.29 -10.26 2.05
CA SER A 163 -20.14 -11.16 2.27
C SER A 163 -20.56 -12.57 2.66
N GLY A 164 -21.84 -12.81 2.95
CA GLY A 164 -22.33 -14.09 3.44
C GLY A 164 -21.74 -14.49 4.80
N CYS A 165 -21.32 -13.53 5.63
CA CYS A 165 -20.68 -13.79 6.92
C CYS A 165 -21.52 -13.31 8.09
N ASN A 166 -21.19 -13.78 9.30
CA ASN A 166 -21.81 -13.27 10.54
C ASN A 166 -21.07 -12.02 11.06
N LYS A 167 -21.72 -11.28 11.95
CA LYS A 167 -21.19 -10.05 12.56
C LYS A 167 -19.83 -10.27 13.26
N LYS A 168 -19.56 -11.46 13.81
CA LYS A 168 -18.31 -11.76 14.51
C LYS A 168 -17.14 -11.76 13.55
N VAL A 169 -17.27 -12.39 12.39
CA VAL A 169 -16.21 -12.42 11.36
C VAL A 169 -16.00 -11.02 10.78
N ALA A 170 -17.06 -10.28 10.46
CA ALA A 170 -16.94 -8.91 9.97
C ALA A 170 -16.20 -8.00 10.96
N LEU A 171 -16.55 -8.06 12.25
CA LEU A 171 -15.89 -7.29 13.31
C LEU A 171 -14.45 -7.75 13.55
N LEU A 172 -14.12 -9.03 13.38
CA LEU A 172 -12.75 -9.54 13.43
C LEU A 172 -11.91 -8.90 12.33
N VAL A 173 -12.41 -8.88 11.09
CA VAL A 173 -11.72 -8.24 9.97
C VAL A 173 -11.55 -6.74 10.19
N LEU A 174 -12.59 -6.04 10.62
CA LEU A 174 -12.51 -4.61 10.95
C LEU A 174 -11.51 -4.34 12.10
N ASN A 175 -11.38 -5.25 13.05
CA ASN A 175 -10.37 -5.14 14.13
C ASN A 175 -8.92 -5.26 13.60
N LYS A 176 -8.71 -6.07 12.56
CA LYS A 176 -7.41 -6.22 11.87
C LYS A 176 -7.17 -5.15 10.81
N LEU A 177 -8.20 -4.39 10.41
CA LEU A 177 -8.12 -3.41 9.33
C LEU A 177 -7.46 -2.11 9.78
N ASN A 178 -6.59 -1.59 8.92
CA ASN A 178 -5.98 -0.26 9.00
C ASN A 178 -6.24 0.50 7.70
N THR A 179 -6.21 1.82 7.79
CA THR A 179 -6.32 2.72 6.65
C THR A 179 -5.09 3.60 6.57
N LEU A 180 -4.69 3.95 5.36
CA LEU A 180 -3.57 4.86 5.13
C LEU A 180 -3.85 5.74 3.92
N HIS A 181 -3.70 7.04 4.08
CA HIS A 181 -3.60 7.98 2.98
C HIS A 181 -2.11 8.16 2.62
N TRP A 182 -1.74 7.82 1.38
CA TRP A 182 -0.34 7.87 0.92
C TRP A 182 -0.19 8.77 -0.32
N GLY A 183 -0.34 10.08 -0.10
CA GLY A 183 -0.11 11.10 -1.14
C GLY A 183 -1.11 11.07 -2.31
N ASP A 184 -0.82 11.89 -3.31
CA ASP A 184 -1.67 12.09 -4.48
C ASP A 184 -1.16 11.32 -5.70
N LEU A 185 -2.02 11.12 -6.71
CA LEU A 185 -1.67 10.45 -7.97
C LEU A 185 -0.60 11.20 -8.79
N ASP A 186 -0.41 12.50 -8.55
CA ASP A 186 0.51 13.32 -9.34
C ASP A 186 1.93 13.35 -8.76
N ASN A 187 2.15 12.91 -7.53
CA ASN A 187 3.43 13.09 -6.83
C ASN A 187 3.99 11.82 -6.16
N TYR A 188 3.42 10.65 -6.43
CA TYR A 188 3.84 9.39 -5.79
C TYR A 188 5.33 9.04 -6.04
N GLU A 189 5.89 9.40 -7.20
CA GLU A 189 7.32 9.17 -7.50
C GLU A 189 8.22 10.00 -6.59
N THR A 190 7.86 11.27 -6.38
CA THR A 190 8.60 12.18 -5.48
C THR A 190 8.46 11.74 -4.02
N ILE A 191 7.28 11.29 -3.61
CA ILE A 191 7.05 10.75 -2.27
C ILE A 191 7.92 9.52 -2.06
N LEU A 192 7.91 8.56 -2.99
CA LEU A 192 8.75 7.37 -2.92
C LEU A 192 10.24 7.71 -2.91
N ALA A 193 10.68 8.67 -3.73
CA ALA A 193 12.07 9.14 -3.74
C ALA A 193 12.48 9.74 -2.38
N SER A 194 11.62 10.54 -1.77
CA SER A 194 11.85 11.07 -0.42
C SER A 194 11.94 9.95 0.62
N ASP A 195 11.05 8.96 0.55
CA ASP A 195 11.07 7.81 1.44
C ASP A 195 12.34 6.94 1.27
N ILE A 196 12.83 6.79 0.03
CA ILE A 196 14.11 6.13 -0.24
C ILE A 196 15.24 6.86 0.49
N GLY A 197 15.36 8.18 0.32
CA GLY A 197 16.38 8.98 1.00
C GLY A 197 16.35 8.76 2.50
N ARG A 198 15.18 8.87 3.10
CA ARG A 198 14.98 8.72 4.55
C ARG A 198 15.28 7.31 5.06
N ILE A 199 14.74 6.26 4.40
CA ILE A 199 14.89 4.87 4.84
C ILE A 199 16.33 4.39 4.67
N THR A 200 17.03 4.85 3.64
CA THR A 200 18.41 4.44 3.35
C THR A 200 19.46 5.37 3.97
N HIS A 201 19.04 6.40 4.71
CA HIS A 201 19.94 7.45 5.25
C HIS A 201 20.79 8.16 4.18
N ASN A 202 20.22 8.30 2.99
CA ASN A 202 20.84 8.96 1.85
C ASN A 202 20.12 10.27 1.46
N GLU A 203 19.63 11.01 2.44
CA GLU A 203 18.89 12.26 2.25
C GLU A 203 19.73 13.35 1.57
N THR A 204 21.06 13.26 1.68
CA THR A 204 22.00 14.16 1.02
C THR A 204 22.21 13.84 -0.45
N GLN A 205 21.69 12.72 -0.95
CA GLN A 205 21.77 12.39 -2.37
C GLN A 205 20.93 13.35 -3.21
N PRO A 206 21.39 13.71 -4.42
CA PRO A 206 20.58 14.50 -5.33
C PRO A 206 19.21 13.84 -5.58
N LEU A 207 18.14 14.64 -5.52
CA LEU A 207 16.77 14.14 -5.76
C LEU A 207 16.66 13.38 -7.09
N SER A 208 17.42 13.79 -8.10
CA SER A 208 17.45 13.11 -9.40
C SER A 208 17.94 11.65 -9.33
N ILE A 209 18.81 11.32 -8.38
CA ILE A 209 19.26 9.94 -8.12
C ILE A 209 18.15 9.16 -7.41
N LEU A 210 17.55 9.75 -6.36
CA LEU A 210 16.46 9.13 -5.62
C LEU A 210 15.24 8.86 -6.50
N VAL A 211 14.91 9.77 -7.42
CA VAL A 211 13.83 9.58 -8.41
C VAL A 211 14.16 8.44 -9.38
N LYS A 212 15.43 8.28 -9.83
CA LYS A 212 15.82 7.13 -10.65
C LYS A 212 15.62 5.80 -9.90
N ILE A 213 16.01 5.75 -8.63
CA ILE A 213 15.78 4.56 -7.80
C ILE A 213 14.28 4.30 -7.64
N ALA A 214 13.48 5.34 -7.39
CA ALA A 214 12.03 5.22 -7.30
C ALA A 214 11.43 4.64 -8.59
N ALA A 215 11.85 5.14 -9.74
CA ALA A 215 11.40 4.63 -11.04
C ALA A 215 11.76 3.15 -11.24
N GLU A 216 12.94 2.70 -10.81
CA GLU A 216 13.32 1.28 -10.88
C GLU A 216 12.53 0.40 -9.92
N LEU A 217 12.26 0.86 -8.70
CA LEU A 217 11.41 0.13 -7.76
C LEU A 217 9.97 0.01 -8.30
N ILE A 218 9.44 1.08 -8.90
CA ILE A 218 8.13 1.04 -9.56
C ILE A 218 8.15 0.04 -10.73
N ALA A 219 9.19 0.06 -11.55
CA ALA A 219 9.34 -0.88 -12.67
C ALA A 219 9.45 -2.34 -12.17
N LEU A 220 10.17 -2.59 -11.09
CA LEU A 220 10.29 -3.90 -10.45
C LEU A 220 8.93 -4.43 -10.00
N THR A 221 8.16 -3.62 -9.28
CA THR A 221 6.86 -4.01 -8.75
C THR A 221 5.78 -4.11 -9.83
N LEU A 222 5.80 -3.24 -10.85
CA LEU A 222 4.97 -3.39 -12.05
C LEU A 222 5.27 -4.68 -12.79
N LYS A 223 6.56 -5.00 -12.97
CA LYS A 223 6.96 -6.25 -13.60
C LYS A 223 6.40 -7.43 -12.82
N ALA A 224 6.51 -7.45 -11.49
CA ALA A 224 5.97 -8.49 -10.65
C ALA A 224 4.43 -8.58 -10.72
N ALA A 225 3.72 -7.44 -10.87
CA ALA A 225 2.27 -7.42 -11.02
C ALA A 225 1.78 -7.94 -12.37
N CYS A 226 2.53 -7.67 -13.45
CA CYS A 226 2.11 -7.92 -14.84
C CYS A 226 2.72 -9.19 -15.44
N GLN A 227 3.63 -9.88 -14.73
CA GLN A 227 4.32 -11.01 -15.33
C GLN A 227 3.39 -12.18 -15.59
N ASN A 228 3.29 -12.50 -16.86
CA ASN A 228 2.94 -13.84 -17.30
C ASN A 228 4.07 -14.80 -16.93
N MET A 229 3.72 -16.04 -16.68
CA MET A 229 4.62 -17.13 -16.37
C MET A 229 5.81 -17.17 -17.35
N SER A 230 7.04 -16.94 -16.84
CA SER A 230 8.26 -17.29 -17.56
C SER A 230 8.85 -18.53 -16.90
N LEU A 231 8.85 -19.64 -17.62
CA LEU A 231 9.47 -20.88 -17.15
C LEU A 231 10.96 -20.84 -17.42
N THR A 232 11.75 -21.15 -16.40
CA THR A 232 13.17 -21.49 -16.57
C THR A 232 13.28 -22.90 -17.16
N GLU A 233 14.40 -23.23 -17.78
CA GLU A 233 14.61 -24.55 -18.36
C GLU A 233 14.34 -25.72 -17.37
N PRO A 234 14.83 -25.70 -16.13
CA PRO A 234 14.47 -26.73 -15.14
C PRO A 234 12.96 -26.82 -14.88
N ALA A 235 12.26 -25.68 -14.74
CA ALA A 235 10.82 -25.65 -14.53
C ALA A 235 10.03 -26.19 -15.73
N TYR A 236 10.58 -26.09 -16.94
CA TYR A 236 9.97 -26.69 -18.12
C TYR A 236 9.92 -28.22 -18.03
N TYR A 237 10.96 -28.87 -17.53
CA TYR A 237 10.97 -30.31 -17.33
C TYR A 237 10.03 -30.75 -16.19
N GLU A 238 9.92 -29.94 -15.13
CA GLU A 238 8.95 -30.19 -14.05
C GLU A 238 7.51 -30.03 -14.52
N LEU A 239 7.24 -29.10 -15.44
CA LEU A 239 5.93 -28.91 -16.06
C LEU A 239 5.40 -30.19 -16.70
N LEU A 240 6.27 -31.02 -17.27
CA LEU A 240 5.90 -32.29 -17.87
C LEU A 240 5.53 -33.36 -16.83
N ARG A 241 5.97 -33.21 -15.57
CA ARG A 241 5.70 -34.15 -14.46
C ARG A 241 4.51 -33.72 -13.60
N SER A 242 4.43 -32.43 -13.26
CA SER A 242 3.40 -31.86 -12.38
C SER A 242 2.98 -30.49 -12.90
N PRO A 243 2.14 -30.44 -13.97
CA PRO A 243 1.85 -29.18 -14.65
C PRO A 243 1.23 -28.13 -13.73
N GLU A 244 0.21 -28.50 -12.95
CA GLU A 244 -0.54 -27.54 -12.10
C GLU A 244 0.34 -26.93 -11.01
N GLU A 245 1.13 -27.73 -10.31
CA GLU A 245 2.03 -27.28 -9.25
C GLU A 245 3.17 -26.46 -9.81
N THR A 246 3.75 -26.85 -10.94
CA THR A 246 4.82 -26.10 -11.62
C THR A 246 4.34 -24.73 -12.08
N ILE A 247 3.14 -24.65 -12.67
CA ILE A 247 2.52 -23.40 -13.09
C ILE A 247 2.25 -22.49 -11.88
N LEU A 248 1.71 -23.04 -10.79
CA LEU A 248 1.44 -22.30 -9.58
C LEU A 248 2.73 -21.74 -8.98
N ASN A 249 3.76 -22.55 -8.83
CA ASN A 249 5.03 -22.13 -8.26
C ASN A 249 5.72 -21.07 -9.12
N ALA A 250 5.75 -21.24 -10.46
CA ALA A 250 6.32 -20.26 -11.37
C ALA A 250 5.55 -18.93 -11.31
N THR A 251 4.23 -18.98 -11.21
CA THR A 251 3.39 -17.78 -11.08
C THR A 251 3.68 -17.05 -9.77
N LEU A 252 3.79 -17.77 -8.65
CA LEU A 252 4.11 -17.19 -7.34
C LEU A 252 5.49 -16.54 -7.33
N GLU A 253 6.52 -17.21 -7.86
CA GLU A 253 7.89 -16.69 -7.92
C GLU A 253 7.97 -15.43 -8.81
N ASN A 254 7.24 -15.40 -9.93
CA ASN A 254 7.22 -14.22 -10.81
C ASN A 254 6.56 -13.00 -10.15
N LYS A 255 5.62 -13.20 -9.24
CA LYS A 255 4.95 -12.13 -8.49
C LYS A 255 5.69 -11.69 -7.24
N ARG A 256 6.74 -12.41 -6.87
CA ARG A 256 7.48 -12.21 -5.64
C ARG A 256 8.56 -11.14 -5.79
N VAL A 257 8.61 -10.22 -4.82
CA VAL A 257 9.69 -9.24 -4.67
C VAL A 257 10.39 -9.48 -3.33
N THR A 258 11.71 -9.62 -3.37
CA THR A 258 12.55 -9.92 -2.21
C THR A 258 13.48 -8.76 -1.86
N SER A 259 14.06 -8.79 -0.65
CA SER A 259 15.07 -7.81 -0.22
C SER A 259 16.29 -7.74 -1.16
N ILE A 260 16.70 -8.88 -1.73
CA ILE A 260 17.82 -8.94 -2.69
C ILE A 260 17.51 -8.10 -3.94
N MET A 261 16.29 -8.23 -4.49
CA MET A 261 15.87 -7.48 -5.68
C MET A 261 15.80 -5.98 -5.39
N VAL A 262 15.27 -5.61 -4.23
CA VAL A 262 15.19 -4.20 -3.79
C VAL A 262 16.58 -3.62 -3.60
N ASN A 263 17.47 -4.35 -2.93
CA ASN A 263 18.86 -3.92 -2.73
C ASN A 263 19.60 -3.73 -4.06
N ALA A 264 19.37 -4.59 -5.04
CA ALA A 264 19.97 -4.44 -6.37
C ALA A 264 19.55 -3.11 -7.05
N CYS A 265 18.29 -2.68 -6.91
CA CYS A 265 17.83 -1.38 -7.40
C CYS A 265 18.56 -0.20 -6.70
N LEU A 266 18.79 -0.30 -5.39
CA LEU A 266 19.50 0.74 -4.63
C LEU A 266 20.96 0.83 -5.00
N VAL A 267 21.70 -0.30 -4.97
CA VAL A 267 23.15 -0.35 -5.20
C VAL A 267 23.52 0.13 -6.60
N LYS A 268 22.68 -0.11 -7.58
CA LYS A 268 22.90 0.35 -8.97
C LYS A 268 23.10 1.86 -9.08
N HIS A 269 22.50 2.65 -8.19
CA HIS A 269 22.53 4.11 -8.26
C HIS A 269 23.26 4.78 -7.10
N LEU A 270 23.34 4.11 -5.96
CA LEU A 270 24.06 4.62 -4.80
C LEU A 270 25.51 4.13 -4.87
N ASN A 271 26.43 5.00 -5.25
CA ASN A 271 27.87 4.73 -5.44
C ASN A 271 28.62 4.38 -4.13
N SER A 272 28.00 3.71 -3.20
CA SER A 272 28.65 3.29 -1.96
C SER A 272 28.02 2.02 -1.41
N SER A 273 28.82 1.23 -0.77
CA SER A 273 28.43 0.06 0.01
C SER A 273 27.45 0.44 1.10
N ILE A 274 26.15 0.55 0.77
CA ILE A 274 25.08 0.52 1.78
C ILE A 274 25.11 -0.90 2.31
N THR A 275 25.75 -1.08 3.45
CA THR A 275 25.57 -2.30 4.21
C THR A 275 24.16 -2.25 4.79
N LEU A 276 23.39 -3.32 4.61
CA LEU A 276 22.04 -3.48 5.17
C LEU A 276 21.99 -3.21 6.69
N GLN A 277 23.13 -3.28 7.36
CA GLN A 277 23.33 -2.97 8.78
C GLN A 277 23.20 -1.48 9.14
N SER A 278 23.28 -0.57 8.15
CA SER A 278 23.17 0.87 8.38
C SER A 278 21.73 1.40 8.26
N ILE A 279 20.75 0.56 7.96
CA ILE A 279 19.36 0.97 7.84
C ILE A 279 18.72 0.92 9.24
N SER A 280 18.67 2.06 9.89
CA SER A 280 17.97 2.19 11.19
C SER A 280 16.44 2.10 10.99
N PRO A 281 15.72 1.50 11.94
CA PRO A 281 14.28 1.57 11.96
C PRO A 281 13.84 3.01 12.23
N ILE A 282 13.36 3.69 11.19
CA ILE A 282 12.74 5.00 11.37
C ILE A 282 11.25 4.76 11.55
N PRO A 283 10.67 5.11 12.70
CA PRO A 283 9.22 5.06 12.84
C PRO A 283 8.59 6.02 11.83
N ILE A 284 7.66 5.53 11.04
CA ILE A 284 6.89 6.37 10.15
C ILE A 284 5.86 7.08 11.00
N SER A 285 6.09 8.35 11.29
CA SER A 285 5.04 9.19 11.81
C SER A 285 4.15 9.58 10.63
N LEU A 286 2.99 8.95 10.55
CA LEU A 286 1.90 9.41 9.70
C LEU A 286 1.24 10.56 10.43
N THR A 287 1.67 11.80 10.15
CA THR A 287 1.04 12.97 10.76
C THR A 287 -0.24 13.31 10.00
N PRO A 288 -1.40 13.36 10.66
CA PRO A 288 -2.57 14.09 10.15
C PRO A 288 -2.22 15.57 10.02
N LYS A 289 -2.82 16.26 9.08
CA LYS A 289 -2.73 17.72 8.96
C LYS A 289 -2.96 18.37 10.32
N GLY A 290 -1.94 19.02 10.86
CA GLY A 290 -2.10 19.93 12.01
C GLY A 290 -1.42 19.56 13.31
N THR A 291 -0.54 18.54 13.37
CA THR A 291 0.18 18.21 14.60
C THR A 291 1.69 18.38 14.46
N ASN A 292 2.30 18.91 15.49
CA ASN A 292 3.66 19.37 15.61
C ASN A 292 4.71 18.38 15.10
N ILE A 293 5.66 18.91 14.36
CA ILE A 293 6.87 18.23 13.91
C ILE A 293 7.71 17.90 15.15
N MET A 294 7.98 16.62 15.37
CA MET A 294 8.93 16.18 16.37
C MET A 294 10.35 16.32 15.79
N GLU A 295 11.09 17.31 16.25
CA GLU A 295 12.51 17.44 15.93
C GLU A 295 13.32 16.38 16.67
N ILE A 296 13.79 15.37 15.96
CA ILE A 296 14.77 14.42 16.52
C ILE A 296 16.16 15.01 16.30
N LYS A 297 16.77 15.55 17.35
CA LYS A 297 18.18 15.92 17.32
C LYS A 297 19.03 14.65 17.42
N MET A 298 19.68 14.29 16.32
CA MET A 298 20.71 13.28 16.33
C MET A 298 22.05 13.92 16.71
N THR A 299 22.69 13.46 17.77
CA THR A 299 24.09 13.77 18.06
C THR A 299 24.99 12.69 17.47
N GLN A 300 26.15 13.07 16.95
CA GLN A 300 27.18 12.12 16.50
C GLN A 300 27.55 11.18 17.66
N GLY A 301 27.14 9.93 17.57
CA GLY A 301 27.51 8.92 18.56
C GLY A 301 26.39 8.13 19.22
N GLY A 302 25.14 8.32 18.88
CA GLY A 302 24.07 7.49 19.42
C GLY A 302 22.83 8.29 19.89
N ILE A 303 21.73 7.61 19.96
CA ILE A 303 20.47 8.15 20.50
C ILE A 303 20.64 8.24 22.02
N SER A 304 20.67 9.46 22.57
CA SER A 304 20.53 9.66 24.00
C SER A 304 19.08 9.39 24.40
N SER A 305 18.88 8.47 25.35
CA SER A 305 17.55 8.11 25.88
C SER A 305 16.96 9.14 26.84
N GLU A 306 17.63 10.27 27.06
CA GLU A 306 17.19 11.32 27.97
C GLU A 306 16.46 12.40 27.15
N ASN A 307 15.18 12.56 27.41
CA ASN A 307 14.17 13.48 26.84
C ASN A 307 13.32 12.93 25.69
N ILE A 308 12.67 11.81 25.93
CA ILE A 308 11.43 11.50 25.22
C ILE A 308 10.29 11.91 26.15
N ASP A 309 9.85 13.14 26.05
CA ASP A 309 8.52 13.49 26.55
C ASP A 309 7.51 12.69 25.72
N LEU A 310 6.90 11.70 26.36
CA LEU A 310 5.78 10.92 25.83
C LEU A 310 4.59 11.86 25.63
N ILE A 311 4.58 12.56 24.50
CA ILE A 311 3.35 13.15 23.99
C ILE A 311 2.47 11.97 23.58
N ASP A 312 1.26 11.95 24.12
CA ASP A 312 0.24 10.95 23.88
C ASP A 312 0.07 10.63 22.39
N LEU A 313 0.74 9.57 21.93
CA LEU A 313 0.80 9.10 20.54
C LEU A 313 -0.26 8.03 20.25
N SER A 314 -1.23 7.87 21.10
CA SER A 314 -2.45 7.11 20.81
C SER A 314 -3.30 7.96 19.84
N PRO A 315 -3.62 7.49 18.66
CA PRO A 315 -3.85 6.14 18.13
C PRO A 315 -3.03 5.73 16.88
N TYR A 316 -1.86 6.30 16.62
CA TYR A 316 -1.16 6.20 15.34
C TYR A 316 0.05 5.25 15.30
N TYR A 317 0.33 4.53 16.38
CA TYR A 317 1.35 3.48 16.42
C TYR A 317 0.81 2.12 15.99
N PHE A 318 0.49 1.97 14.70
CA PHE A 318 -0.02 0.68 14.21
C PHE A 318 0.96 -0.13 13.38
N TRP A 319 2.24 0.25 13.34
CA TRP A 319 3.22 -0.46 12.52
C TRP A 319 4.37 -1.12 13.29
N CYS A 320 4.33 -1.13 14.61
CA CYS A 320 5.40 -1.69 15.42
C CYS A 320 4.97 -2.90 16.25
N PHE A 321 4.11 -3.78 15.73
CA PHE A 321 3.98 -5.13 16.33
C PHE A 321 3.42 -6.13 15.32
#